data_a470ed9deea6a44831b72578d98dc69f
#
_entry.id   a470ed9deea6a44831b72578d98dc69f
#
_cell.length_a   1.000
_cell.length_b   1.000
_cell.length_c   1.000
_cell.angle_alpha   90.00
_cell.angle_beta   90.00
_cell.angle_gamma   90.00
#
_symmetry.space_group_name_H-M   'P 1'
#
loop_
_entity.id
_entity.type
_entity.pdbx_description
1 polymer ?
#
loop_
_entity_poly.entity_id
_entity_poly.type
_entity_poly.pdbx_seq_one_letter_code
_entity_poly.pdbx_strand_id
1 'polypeptide(L)'
;GFAKNVPDKVFDFPNGTALIKTFAYLNNHIKSNISSQLLETRLLIKKDGEWSNISYVWNEDQNEAFLSIAGKTIPTKFVNNDGELQDVRYRVPNINQCKECHQANKEITPIGPKARNLNTTYAYKESSMNQLEKWHELGWIGNDYQTISMVDWANQNASLDDRARSYLDINCGHCHIEGGSADTSGLYLNFNEDRKINLGFYKKPVATGRASNNLKYSIVPGKPEESILLYRMQSLDPGIMMPESGRALQHSEAIELISKWIKNL
;
A
#
# COMPACT_ATOMS: atom_id res chain seq x y z
N GLY A 1 25.86 -9.57 -1.89
CA GLY A 1 25.79 -8.27 -1.20
C GLY A 1 24.58 -8.22 -0.31
N PHE A 2 24.52 -7.24 0.58
CA PHE A 2 23.35 -6.98 1.44
C PHE A 2 22.67 -5.67 1.03
N ALA A 3 21.40 -5.50 1.40
CA ALA A 3 20.66 -4.28 1.16
C ALA A 3 21.12 -3.18 2.13
N LYS A 4 21.31 -1.98 1.62
CA LYS A 4 21.74 -0.82 2.40
C LYS A 4 20.54 0.01 2.85
N ASN A 5 20.54 0.42 4.11
CA ASN A 5 19.55 1.34 4.60
C ASN A 5 19.74 2.73 3.96
N VAL A 6 18.66 3.29 3.46
CA VAL A 6 18.61 4.67 2.98
C VAL A 6 17.56 5.39 3.81
N PRO A 7 17.94 6.41 4.59
CA PRO A 7 16.99 7.11 5.46
C PRO A 7 15.70 7.50 4.71
N ASP A 8 14.55 7.16 5.29
CA ASP A 8 13.21 7.45 4.78
C ASP A 8 12.86 6.90 3.39
N LYS A 9 13.75 6.14 2.77
CA LYS A 9 13.54 5.49 1.47
C LYS A 9 13.52 3.97 1.61
N VAL A 10 13.17 3.34 0.53
CA VAL A 10 13.30 1.88 0.37
C VAL A 10 14.77 1.50 0.46
N PHE A 11 15.07 0.34 1.03
CA PHE A 11 16.43 -0.21 1.04
C PHE A 11 17.02 -0.24 -0.37
N ASP A 12 18.28 0.14 -0.49
CA ASP A 12 19.04 -0.09 -1.73
C ASP A 12 19.48 -1.55 -1.79
N PHE A 13 18.73 -2.34 -2.52
CA PHE A 13 18.96 -3.77 -2.71
C PHE A 13 20.03 -4.03 -3.77
N PRO A 14 20.88 -5.05 -3.60
CA PRO A 14 21.84 -5.45 -4.63
C PRO A 14 21.16 -6.06 -5.87
N ASN A 15 21.89 -6.09 -7.00
CA ASN A 15 21.47 -6.84 -8.16
C ASN A 15 21.28 -8.33 -7.82
N GLY A 16 20.29 -8.97 -8.43
CA GLY A 16 19.89 -10.34 -8.13
C GLY A 16 18.85 -10.44 -7.01
N THR A 17 18.47 -9.33 -6.37
CA THR A 17 17.38 -9.35 -5.37
C THR A 17 16.05 -9.59 -6.05
N ALA A 18 15.25 -10.49 -5.46
CA ALA A 18 13.85 -10.71 -5.81
C ALA A 18 12.97 -10.44 -4.59
N LEU A 19 12.00 -9.55 -4.75
CA LEU A 19 10.93 -9.32 -3.77
C LEU A 19 9.68 -10.04 -4.28
N ILE A 20 9.12 -10.90 -3.45
CA ILE A 20 7.99 -11.76 -3.80
C ILE A 20 6.80 -11.40 -2.92
N LYS A 21 5.65 -11.12 -3.55
CA LYS A 21 4.41 -10.80 -2.84
C LYS A 21 3.25 -11.61 -3.40
N THR A 22 2.64 -12.44 -2.55
CA THR A 22 1.44 -13.19 -2.91
C THR A 22 0.20 -12.48 -2.38
N PHE A 23 -0.82 -12.36 -3.21
CA PHE A 23 -2.14 -11.83 -2.88
C PHE A 23 -3.12 -12.97 -2.78
N ALA A 24 -3.85 -13.00 -1.68
CA ALA A 24 -4.83 -14.04 -1.37
C ALA A 24 -6.00 -13.43 -0.59
N TYR A 25 -7.17 -14.05 -0.70
CA TYR A 25 -8.24 -13.84 0.27
C TYR A 25 -8.20 -14.97 1.29
N LEU A 26 -8.24 -14.59 2.56
CA LEU A 26 -8.29 -15.53 3.66
C LEU A 26 -9.74 -15.95 3.90
N ASN A 27 -10.03 -17.25 3.77
CA ASN A 27 -11.36 -17.82 4.00
C ASN A 27 -11.52 -18.25 5.47
N ASN A 28 -11.14 -17.40 6.42
CA ASN A 28 -11.09 -17.70 7.86
C ASN A 28 -12.45 -18.06 8.48
N HIS A 29 -13.55 -17.87 7.77
CA HIS A 29 -14.91 -18.08 8.27
C HIS A 29 -15.59 -19.33 7.71
N ILE A 30 -15.01 -19.97 6.72
CA ILE A 30 -15.48 -21.26 6.22
C ILE A 30 -14.76 -22.35 7.02
N LYS A 31 -15.51 -23.16 7.79
CA LYS A 31 -14.99 -24.33 8.53
C LYS A 31 -14.45 -25.45 7.60
N SER A 32 -13.96 -25.11 6.43
CA SER A 32 -13.30 -26.01 5.51
C SER A 32 -11.79 -25.83 5.62
N ASN A 33 -11.03 -26.88 5.38
CA ASN A 33 -9.56 -26.91 5.47
C ASN A 33 -8.82 -25.99 4.44
N ILE A 34 -9.53 -25.17 3.67
CA ILE A 34 -8.97 -24.22 2.72
C ILE A 34 -8.89 -22.87 3.40
N SER A 35 -7.71 -22.54 3.91
CA SER A 35 -7.47 -21.32 4.68
C SER A 35 -7.34 -20.05 3.80
N SER A 36 -7.06 -20.18 2.51
CA SER A 36 -6.88 -19.02 1.62
C SER A 36 -7.03 -19.41 0.15
N GLN A 37 -7.55 -18.46 -0.64
CA GLN A 37 -7.55 -18.53 -2.10
C GLN A 37 -6.43 -17.64 -2.64
N LEU A 38 -5.41 -18.25 -3.24
CA LEU A 38 -4.32 -17.53 -3.91
C LEU A 38 -4.85 -16.91 -5.22
N LEU A 39 -4.55 -15.66 -5.45
CA LEU A 39 -5.01 -14.92 -6.63
C LEU A 39 -3.85 -14.61 -7.56
N GLU A 40 -2.79 -14.01 -7.02
CA GLU A 40 -1.67 -13.48 -7.79
C GLU A 40 -0.39 -13.53 -6.95
N THR A 41 0.73 -13.82 -7.59
CA THR A 41 2.06 -13.62 -7.02
C THR A 41 2.84 -12.65 -7.91
N ARG A 42 3.29 -11.54 -7.34
CA ARG A 42 4.12 -10.54 -8.01
C ARG A 42 5.57 -10.70 -7.60
N LEU A 43 6.43 -10.50 -8.57
CA LEU A 43 7.87 -10.45 -8.40
C LEU A 43 8.37 -9.06 -8.79
N LEU A 44 9.25 -8.49 -7.96
CA LEU A 44 10.13 -7.40 -8.35
C LEU A 44 11.55 -7.93 -8.34
N ILE A 45 12.22 -7.91 -9.49
CA ILE A 45 13.56 -8.45 -9.67
C ILE A 45 14.51 -7.31 -10.03
N LYS A 46 15.58 -7.13 -9.25
CA LYS A 46 16.63 -6.13 -9.54
C LYS A 46 17.72 -6.74 -10.41
N LYS A 47 17.88 -6.20 -11.61
CA LYS A 47 18.93 -6.62 -12.56
C LYS A 47 19.53 -5.40 -13.22
N ASP A 48 20.86 -5.35 -13.31
CA ASP A 48 21.61 -4.27 -13.95
C ASP A 48 21.26 -2.86 -13.42
N GLY A 49 20.94 -2.79 -12.12
CA GLY A 49 20.54 -1.57 -11.43
C GLY A 49 19.05 -1.25 -11.50
N GLU A 50 18.30 -1.89 -12.36
CA GLU A 50 16.89 -1.61 -12.61
C GLU A 50 15.97 -2.70 -12.01
N TRP A 51 14.75 -2.29 -11.63
CA TRP A 51 13.71 -3.20 -11.19
C TRP A 51 12.76 -3.54 -12.34
N SER A 52 12.43 -4.80 -12.46
CA SER A 52 11.37 -5.29 -13.36
C SER A 52 10.29 -6.01 -12.57
N ASN A 53 9.03 -5.83 -13.01
CA ASN A 53 7.86 -6.44 -12.39
C ASN A 53 7.31 -7.54 -13.25
N ILE A 54 6.94 -8.64 -12.60
CA ILE A 54 6.36 -9.82 -13.24
C ILE A 54 5.19 -10.26 -12.36
N SER A 55 4.03 -10.54 -12.98
CA SER A 55 2.86 -11.07 -12.28
C SER A 55 2.52 -12.47 -12.75
N TYR A 56 2.20 -13.34 -11.81
CA TYR A 56 1.71 -14.70 -12.04
C TYR A 56 0.32 -14.85 -11.44
N VAL A 57 -0.62 -15.39 -12.17
CA VAL A 57 -2.00 -15.65 -11.75
C VAL A 57 -2.16 -17.11 -11.41
N TRP A 58 -2.66 -17.41 -10.23
CA TRP A 58 -2.92 -18.76 -9.77
C TRP A 58 -4.11 -19.38 -10.52
N ASN A 59 -4.00 -20.67 -10.81
CA ASN A 59 -5.09 -21.47 -11.41
C ASN A 59 -6.17 -21.81 -10.34
N GLU A 60 -7.29 -22.35 -10.80
CA GLU A 60 -8.40 -22.74 -9.93
C GLU A 60 -8.01 -23.88 -8.97
N ASP A 61 -7.14 -24.78 -9.41
CA ASP A 61 -6.63 -25.90 -8.60
C ASP A 61 -5.63 -25.47 -7.51
N GLN A 62 -5.19 -24.21 -7.50
CA GLN A 62 -4.28 -23.62 -6.51
C GLN A 62 -2.92 -24.32 -6.42
N ASN A 63 -2.47 -24.95 -7.50
CA ASN A 63 -1.20 -25.71 -7.57
C ASN A 63 -0.17 -25.10 -8.53
N GLU A 64 -0.60 -24.23 -9.46
CA GLU A 64 0.28 -23.56 -10.41
C GLU A 64 -0.12 -22.10 -10.62
N ALA A 65 0.84 -21.25 -10.98
CA ALA A 65 0.61 -19.86 -11.34
C ALA A 65 1.22 -19.54 -12.73
N PHE A 66 0.47 -18.84 -13.57
CA PHE A 66 0.82 -18.55 -14.95
C PHE A 66 1.15 -17.07 -15.14
N LEU A 67 2.16 -16.80 -15.96
CA LEU A 67 2.58 -15.45 -16.31
C LEU A 67 1.41 -14.62 -16.88
N SER A 68 1.20 -13.42 -16.35
CA SER A 68 0.15 -12.50 -16.79
C SER A 68 0.73 -11.12 -17.12
N ILE A 69 1.00 -10.85 -18.40
CA ILE A 69 1.55 -9.56 -18.85
C ILE A 69 0.45 -8.52 -19.06
N ALA A 70 -0.67 -8.94 -19.64
CA ALA A 70 -1.79 -8.06 -20.00
C ALA A 70 -2.71 -7.71 -18.81
N GLY A 71 -2.46 -8.31 -17.65
CA GLY A 71 -3.38 -8.25 -16.52
C GLY A 71 -4.60 -9.16 -16.71
N LYS A 72 -5.40 -9.32 -15.66
CA LYS A 72 -6.59 -10.18 -15.66
C LYS A 72 -7.61 -9.69 -14.63
N THR A 73 -8.88 -9.92 -14.88
CA THR A 73 -9.92 -9.81 -13.85
C THR A 73 -10.33 -11.21 -13.41
N ILE A 74 -10.24 -11.47 -12.10
CA ILE A 74 -10.58 -12.74 -11.47
C ILE A 74 -11.87 -12.55 -10.67
N PRO A 75 -13.03 -13.10 -11.11
CA PRO A 75 -14.20 -13.17 -10.26
C PRO A 75 -13.92 -14.10 -9.08
N THR A 76 -14.16 -13.62 -7.89
CA THR A 76 -13.93 -14.39 -6.65
C THR A 76 -14.89 -13.94 -5.56
N LYS A 77 -14.88 -14.62 -4.44
CA LYS A 77 -15.68 -14.28 -3.27
C LYS A 77 -14.78 -14.04 -2.08
N PHE A 78 -15.21 -13.13 -1.25
CA PHE A 78 -14.51 -12.73 -0.03
C PHE A 78 -15.50 -12.64 1.11
N VAL A 79 -15.13 -13.11 2.29
CA VAL A 79 -15.93 -12.95 3.50
C VAL A 79 -15.35 -11.78 4.29
N ASN A 80 -16.15 -10.73 4.50
CA ASN A 80 -15.73 -9.55 5.25
C ASN A 80 -15.65 -9.83 6.77
N ASN A 81 -15.22 -8.83 7.54
CA ASN A 81 -15.08 -8.95 8.99
C ASN A 81 -16.42 -9.17 9.72
N ASP A 82 -17.53 -8.82 9.09
CA ASP A 82 -18.89 -9.03 9.62
C ASP A 82 -19.43 -10.44 9.29
N GLY A 83 -18.65 -11.26 8.57
CA GLY A 83 -19.03 -12.61 8.16
C GLY A 83 -19.87 -12.67 6.89
N GLU A 84 -20.03 -11.58 6.17
CA GLU A 84 -20.83 -11.51 4.96
C GLU A 84 -20.02 -11.89 3.72
N LEU A 85 -20.60 -12.74 2.86
CA LEU A 85 -20.00 -13.12 1.59
C LEU A 85 -20.22 -12.03 0.54
N GLN A 86 -19.13 -11.49 -0.01
CA GLN A 86 -19.15 -10.46 -1.04
C GLN A 86 -18.56 -10.99 -2.34
N ASP A 87 -19.19 -10.66 -3.46
CA ASP A 87 -18.63 -10.89 -4.79
C ASP A 87 -17.57 -9.83 -5.12
N VAL A 88 -16.41 -10.26 -5.55
CA VAL A 88 -15.27 -9.39 -5.86
C VAL A 88 -14.75 -9.67 -7.26
N ARG A 89 -14.50 -8.61 -8.00
CA ARG A 89 -13.80 -8.66 -9.29
C ARG A 89 -12.35 -8.22 -9.05
N TYR A 90 -11.53 -9.14 -8.56
CA TYR A 90 -10.11 -8.86 -8.30
C TYR A 90 -9.40 -8.52 -9.61
N ARG A 91 -8.65 -7.42 -9.63
CA ARG A 91 -7.92 -6.95 -10.81
C ARG A 91 -6.42 -7.17 -10.65
N VAL A 92 -5.90 -8.10 -11.43
CA VAL A 92 -4.47 -8.23 -11.65
C VAL A 92 -4.03 -7.11 -12.60
N PRO A 93 -3.11 -6.22 -12.21
CA PRO A 93 -2.66 -5.13 -13.06
C PRO A 93 -1.83 -5.66 -14.24
N ASN A 94 -1.86 -4.95 -15.35
CA ASN A 94 -0.89 -5.14 -16.41
C ASN A 94 0.45 -4.46 -16.06
N ILE A 95 1.49 -4.73 -16.84
CA ILE A 95 2.84 -4.21 -16.56
C ILE A 95 2.93 -2.68 -16.54
N ASN A 96 2.09 -1.98 -17.30
CA ASN A 96 2.06 -0.52 -17.31
C ASN A 96 1.38 0.03 -16.05
N GLN A 97 0.33 -0.62 -15.58
CA GLN A 97 -0.37 -0.25 -14.34
C GLN A 97 0.51 -0.45 -13.09
N CYS A 98 1.48 -1.36 -13.13
CA CYS A 98 2.45 -1.48 -12.03
C CYS A 98 3.24 -0.17 -11.84
N LYS A 99 3.55 0.55 -12.91
CA LYS A 99 4.28 1.82 -12.86
C LYS A 99 3.49 2.93 -12.17
N GLU A 100 2.16 2.88 -12.19
CA GLU A 100 1.31 3.88 -11.54
C GLU A 100 1.61 4.01 -10.03
N CYS A 101 2.01 2.90 -9.39
CA CYS A 101 2.38 2.88 -7.98
C CYS A 101 3.88 2.71 -7.75
N HIS A 102 4.56 1.92 -8.60
CA HIS A 102 5.95 1.54 -8.44
C HIS A 102 6.94 2.48 -9.16
N GLN A 103 6.57 3.73 -9.42
CA GLN A 103 7.45 4.69 -10.07
C GLN A 103 7.81 5.84 -9.12
N ALA A 104 9.12 6.06 -8.95
CA ALA A 104 9.66 7.27 -8.32
C ALA A 104 10.83 7.78 -9.17
N ASN A 105 10.89 9.09 -9.41
CA ASN A 105 11.91 9.73 -10.26
C ASN A 105 12.07 9.07 -11.65
N LYS A 106 10.96 8.60 -12.23
CA LYS A 106 10.87 7.88 -13.51
C LYS A 106 11.46 6.47 -13.51
N GLU A 107 11.90 5.94 -12.37
CA GLU A 107 12.43 4.59 -12.21
C GLU A 107 11.42 3.71 -11.46
N ILE A 108 11.40 2.41 -11.78
CA ILE A 108 10.62 1.45 -11.00
C ILE A 108 11.28 1.23 -9.66
N THR A 109 10.51 1.27 -8.57
CA THR A 109 11.00 1.08 -7.21
C THR A 109 10.04 0.23 -6.38
N PRO A 110 10.52 -0.57 -5.44
CA PRO A 110 9.67 -1.18 -4.42
C PRO A 110 8.96 -0.12 -3.57
N ILE A 111 7.85 -0.46 -2.95
CA ILE A 111 7.06 0.47 -2.13
C ILE A 111 7.28 0.26 -0.63
N GLY A 112 7.19 -1.00 -0.18
CA GLY A 112 7.07 -1.34 1.24
C GLY A 112 8.36 -1.42 2.05
N PRO A 113 9.50 -1.92 1.51
CA PRO A 113 10.65 -2.28 2.33
C PRO A 113 11.51 -1.05 2.69
N LYS A 114 10.98 -0.21 3.56
CA LYS A 114 11.67 0.88 4.27
C LYS A 114 12.00 0.40 5.68
N ALA A 115 13.14 0.80 6.24
CA ALA A 115 13.56 0.36 7.56
C ALA A 115 12.47 0.62 8.62
N ARG A 116 11.86 1.82 8.63
CA ARG A 116 10.80 2.17 9.60
C ARG A 116 9.56 1.27 9.50
N ASN A 117 9.22 0.75 8.31
CA ASN A 117 8.07 -0.13 8.11
C ASN A 117 8.36 -1.57 8.58
N LEU A 118 9.63 -1.98 8.51
CA LEU A 118 10.08 -3.32 8.89
C LEU A 118 10.54 -3.39 10.35
N ASN A 119 10.69 -2.25 11.03
CA ASN A 119 11.05 -2.20 12.44
C ASN A 119 9.85 -2.56 13.33
N THR A 120 9.40 -3.78 13.20
CA THR A 120 8.25 -4.33 13.93
C THR A 120 8.44 -5.83 14.17
N THR A 121 7.79 -6.35 15.19
CA THR A 121 7.79 -7.78 15.49
C THR A 121 6.95 -8.53 14.46
N TYR A 122 7.53 -9.58 13.90
CA TYR A 122 6.88 -10.48 12.97
C TYR A 122 6.86 -11.92 13.53
N ALA A 123 5.73 -12.60 13.38
CA ALA A 123 5.58 -14.00 13.80
C ALA A 123 6.11 -14.91 12.67
N TYR A 124 7.36 -15.34 12.82
CA TYR A 124 7.94 -16.38 11.98
C TYR A 124 7.45 -17.76 12.43
N LYS A 125 7.68 -18.77 11.61
CA LYS A 125 7.23 -20.14 11.89
C LYS A 125 7.73 -20.67 13.25
N GLU A 126 8.94 -20.30 13.63
CA GLU A 126 9.63 -20.86 14.81
C GLU A 126 9.63 -19.91 16.02
N SER A 127 9.52 -18.60 15.79
CA SER A 127 9.59 -17.58 16.85
C SER A 127 9.04 -16.25 16.38
N SER A 128 8.74 -15.36 17.31
CA SER A 128 8.49 -13.94 17.00
C SER A 128 9.75 -13.14 17.21
N MET A 129 10.12 -12.31 16.23
CA MET A 129 11.33 -11.49 16.26
C MET A 129 11.10 -10.19 15.52
N ASN A 130 11.87 -9.14 15.82
CA ASN A 130 11.88 -7.92 15.01
C ASN A 130 12.36 -8.26 13.59
N GLN A 131 11.65 -7.75 12.59
CA GLN A 131 11.92 -8.12 11.20
C GLN A 131 13.28 -7.60 10.70
N LEU A 132 13.74 -6.43 11.16
CA LEU A 132 15.08 -5.93 10.83
C LEU A 132 16.19 -6.76 11.50
N GLU A 133 15.99 -7.15 12.76
CA GLU A 133 16.93 -8.05 13.45
C GLU A 133 17.05 -9.38 12.70
N LYS A 134 15.91 -9.94 12.29
CA LYS A 134 15.89 -11.16 11.48
C LYS A 134 16.62 -11.02 10.15
N TRP A 135 16.42 -9.91 9.45
CA TRP A 135 17.12 -9.66 8.20
C TRP A 135 18.62 -9.46 8.40
N HIS A 136 19.01 -8.85 9.52
CA HIS A 136 20.42 -8.72 9.88
C HIS A 136 21.06 -10.07 10.19
N GLU A 137 20.41 -10.93 11.00
CA GLU A 137 20.88 -12.29 11.28
C GLU A 137 21.08 -13.12 10.00
N LEU A 138 20.20 -12.93 9.01
CA LEU A 138 20.29 -13.60 7.71
C LEU A 138 21.35 -12.97 6.78
N GLY A 139 22.00 -11.89 7.18
CA GLY A 139 22.98 -11.18 6.37
C GLY A 139 22.35 -10.43 5.18
N TRP A 140 21.06 -10.14 5.25
CA TRP A 140 20.35 -9.43 4.18
C TRP A 140 20.50 -7.92 4.30
N ILE A 141 20.74 -7.38 5.49
CA ILE A 141 21.02 -5.97 5.77
C ILE A 141 22.25 -5.83 6.65
N GLY A 142 22.90 -4.65 6.61
CA GLY A 142 24.01 -4.28 7.50
C GLY A 142 23.53 -3.88 8.90
N ASN A 143 24.44 -3.28 9.69
CA ASN A 143 24.15 -2.82 11.06
C ASN A 143 23.54 -1.40 11.13
N ASP A 144 23.40 -0.72 10.00
CA ASP A 144 22.96 0.68 9.89
C ASP A 144 21.44 0.85 9.75
N TYR A 145 20.68 -0.08 10.30
CA TYR A 145 19.22 -0.11 10.15
C TYR A 145 18.45 0.52 11.31
N GLN A 146 19.11 1.09 12.30
CA GLN A 146 18.42 1.72 13.43
C GLN A 146 17.57 2.89 12.96
N THR A 147 16.27 2.81 13.25
CA THR A 147 15.28 3.79 12.84
C THR A 147 14.08 3.77 13.77
N ILE A 148 13.24 4.79 13.67
CA ILE A 148 11.93 4.77 14.33
C ILE A 148 11.04 3.67 13.73
N SER A 149 10.12 3.16 14.54
CA SER A 149 9.05 2.26 14.06
C SER A 149 7.87 3.08 13.57
N MET A 150 7.27 2.65 12.47
CA MET A 150 5.94 3.12 12.11
C MET A 150 4.91 2.57 13.10
N VAL A 151 3.97 3.42 13.47
CA VAL A 151 2.83 3.00 14.30
C VAL A 151 1.93 2.08 13.48
N ASP A 152 1.51 0.98 14.06
CA ASP A 152 0.45 0.17 13.47
C ASP A 152 -0.85 0.98 13.48
N TRP A 153 -1.41 1.23 12.31
CA TRP A 153 -2.64 1.99 12.13
C TRP A 153 -3.83 1.37 12.90
N ALA A 154 -3.81 0.06 13.14
CA ALA A 154 -4.83 -0.67 13.88
C ALA A 154 -4.66 -0.57 15.41
N ASN A 155 -3.49 -0.15 15.91
CA ASN A 155 -3.21 -0.05 17.34
C ASN A 155 -4.00 1.07 18.00
N GLN A 156 -5.09 0.73 18.68
CA GLN A 156 -5.99 1.70 19.34
C GLN A 156 -5.34 2.45 20.51
N ASN A 157 -4.18 2.00 21.01
CA ASN A 157 -3.45 2.67 22.09
C ASN A 157 -2.53 3.80 21.57
N ALA A 158 -2.28 3.86 20.27
CA ALA A 158 -1.51 4.92 19.64
C ALA A 158 -2.40 6.15 19.35
N SER A 159 -1.77 7.32 19.17
CA SER A 159 -2.49 8.54 18.85
C SER A 159 -3.22 8.42 17.50
N LEU A 160 -4.36 9.08 17.39
CA LEU A 160 -5.14 9.09 16.14
C LEU A 160 -4.34 9.66 14.97
N ASP A 161 -3.52 10.69 15.23
CA ASP A 161 -2.68 11.31 14.21
C ASP A 161 -1.59 10.35 13.72
N ASP A 162 -0.85 9.70 14.62
CA ASP A 162 0.18 8.74 14.24
C ASP A 162 -0.39 7.57 13.43
N ARG A 163 -1.55 7.05 13.81
CA ARG A 163 -2.24 5.98 13.11
C ARG A 163 -2.67 6.40 11.71
N ALA A 164 -3.29 7.57 11.58
CA ALA A 164 -3.72 8.11 10.29
C ALA A 164 -2.51 8.42 9.39
N ARG A 165 -1.47 9.02 9.93
CA ARG A 165 -0.22 9.35 9.21
C ARG A 165 0.49 8.09 8.73
N SER A 166 0.58 7.06 9.57
CA SER A 166 1.15 5.76 9.18
C SER A 166 0.35 5.11 8.06
N TYR A 167 -0.99 5.13 8.16
CA TYR A 167 -1.85 4.60 7.09
C TYR A 167 -1.64 5.33 5.76
N LEU A 168 -1.60 6.66 5.80
CA LEU A 168 -1.41 7.50 4.62
C LEU A 168 -0.02 7.32 3.99
N ASP A 169 1.05 7.22 4.78
CA ASP A 169 2.41 6.95 4.25
C ASP A 169 2.46 5.63 3.49
N ILE A 170 1.96 4.56 4.10
CA ILE A 170 2.07 3.21 3.53
C ILE A 170 1.21 3.05 2.28
N ASN A 171 -0.02 3.57 2.30
CA ASN A 171 -1.00 3.33 1.25
C ASN A 171 -1.06 4.42 0.17
N CYS A 172 -0.61 5.63 0.46
CA CYS A 172 -0.74 6.79 -0.42
C CYS A 172 0.60 7.48 -0.68
N GLY A 173 1.49 7.54 0.34
CA GLY A 173 2.74 8.29 0.31
C GLY A 173 3.76 7.79 -0.70
N HIS A 174 3.61 6.60 -1.27
CA HIS A 174 4.50 6.12 -2.33
C HIS A 174 4.23 6.80 -3.70
N CYS A 175 2.98 7.23 -3.96
CA CYS A 175 2.62 8.02 -5.13
C CYS A 175 2.59 9.51 -4.78
N HIS A 176 2.03 9.87 -3.62
CA HIS A 176 1.85 11.23 -3.13
C HIS A 176 3.09 11.69 -2.33
N ILE A 177 4.19 11.87 -3.01
CA ILE A 177 5.49 12.35 -2.53
C ILE A 177 6.19 13.07 -3.68
N GLU A 178 7.15 13.93 -3.38
CA GLU A 178 8.00 14.55 -4.38
C GLU A 178 8.72 13.49 -5.25
N GLY A 179 8.62 13.62 -6.57
CA GLY A 179 9.14 12.63 -7.52
C GLY A 179 8.29 11.35 -7.66
N GLY A 180 7.21 11.20 -6.90
CA GLY A 180 6.26 10.09 -7.05
C GLY A 180 5.34 10.26 -8.27
N SER A 181 4.57 9.23 -8.58
CA SER A 181 3.67 9.25 -9.76
C SER A 181 2.55 10.30 -9.67
N ALA A 182 2.17 10.74 -8.47
CA ALA A 182 1.20 11.78 -8.20
C ALA A 182 1.83 13.12 -7.74
N ASP A 183 3.12 13.32 -7.98
CA ASP A 183 3.89 14.52 -7.58
C ASP A 183 3.21 15.83 -8.04
N THR A 184 2.75 15.88 -9.29
CA THR A 184 2.09 17.06 -9.87
C THR A 184 0.85 17.53 -9.12
N SER A 185 0.26 16.67 -8.27
CA SER A 185 -0.85 17.05 -7.40
C SER A 185 -0.41 18.01 -6.28
N GLY A 186 0.88 18.00 -5.92
CA GLY A 186 1.42 18.70 -4.76
C GLY A 186 0.78 18.26 -3.43
N LEU A 187 0.05 17.13 -3.42
CA LEU A 187 -0.46 16.48 -2.23
C LEU A 187 0.56 15.45 -1.80
N TYR A 188 1.19 15.65 -0.65
CA TYR A 188 2.23 14.77 -0.13
C TYR A 188 1.78 14.13 1.17
N LEU A 189 1.74 12.81 1.19
CA LEU A 189 1.17 12.01 2.28
C LEU A 189 2.21 11.08 2.93
N ASN A 190 3.48 11.30 2.60
CA ASN A 190 4.60 10.58 3.24
C ASN A 190 4.76 10.99 4.70
N PHE A 191 5.33 10.12 5.50
CA PHE A 191 5.45 10.24 6.95
C PHE A 191 6.09 11.55 7.42
N ASN A 192 7.14 12.01 6.73
CA ASN A 192 7.92 13.19 7.13
C ASN A 192 7.34 14.52 6.60
N GLU A 193 6.22 14.52 5.88
CA GLU A 193 5.60 15.77 5.44
C GLU A 193 4.87 16.43 6.63
N ASP A 194 5.25 17.65 6.98
CA ASP A 194 4.68 18.43 8.09
C ASP A 194 3.95 19.69 7.63
N ARG A 195 4.15 20.09 6.36
CA ARG A 195 3.50 21.26 5.78
C ARG A 195 2.02 21.00 5.55
N LYS A 196 1.17 21.65 6.32
CA LYS A 196 -0.29 21.43 6.29
C LYS A 196 -0.89 21.54 4.88
N ILE A 197 -0.39 22.47 4.06
CA ILE A 197 -0.90 22.63 2.69
C ILE A 197 -0.55 21.42 1.81
N ASN A 198 0.64 20.85 1.97
CA ASN A 198 1.07 19.67 1.23
C ASN A 198 0.33 18.41 1.71
N LEU A 199 0.04 18.32 3.01
CA LEU A 199 -0.83 17.29 3.57
C LEU A 199 -2.29 17.38 3.07
N GLY A 200 -2.65 18.46 2.38
CA GLY A 200 -3.96 18.62 1.77
C GLY A 200 -4.89 19.58 2.50
N PHE A 201 -4.48 20.19 3.63
CA PHE A 201 -5.34 21.08 4.42
C PHE A 201 -5.66 22.35 3.62
N TYR A 202 -6.94 22.53 3.31
CA TYR A 202 -7.46 23.60 2.44
C TYR A 202 -6.74 23.69 1.07
N LYS A 203 -6.11 22.59 0.64
CA LYS A 203 -5.47 22.50 -0.66
C LYS A 203 -6.47 22.24 -1.75
N LYS A 204 -6.50 23.11 -2.75
CA LYS A 204 -7.31 22.89 -3.96
C LYS A 204 -6.68 21.75 -4.78
N PRO A 205 -7.48 20.82 -5.29
CA PRO A 205 -6.98 19.78 -6.19
C PRO A 205 -6.52 20.40 -7.53
N VAL A 206 -5.54 19.77 -8.17
CA VAL A 206 -4.98 20.29 -9.44
C VAL A 206 -5.81 19.83 -10.64
N ALA A 207 -6.18 18.54 -10.70
CA ALA A 207 -6.86 17.98 -11.88
C ALA A 207 -7.73 16.79 -11.48
N THR A 208 -8.76 17.00 -10.68
CA THR A 208 -9.63 15.91 -10.19
C THR A 208 -10.86 15.66 -11.05
N GLY A 209 -11.25 16.61 -11.90
CA GLY A 209 -12.47 16.48 -12.70
C GLY A 209 -13.69 16.07 -11.85
N ARG A 210 -14.44 15.06 -12.31
CA ARG A 210 -15.60 14.53 -11.58
C ARG A 210 -15.25 13.90 -10.22
N ALA A 211 -14.00 13.55 -10.01
CA ALA A 211 -13.54 12.96 -8.74
C ALA A 211 -13.48 13.97 -7.60
N SER A 212 -13.71 15.25 -7.85
CA SER A 212 -13.90 16.25 -6.80
C SER A 212 -15.29 16.24 -6.18
N ASN A 213 -16.32 15.72 -6.86
CA ASN A 213 -17.72 15.80 -6.46
C ASN A 213 -18.16 17.23 -6.06
N ASN A 214 -17.67 18.24 -6.77
CA ASN A 214 -17.84 19.67 -6.45
C ASN A 214 -17.26 20.11 -5.08
N LEU A 215 -16.53 19.26 -4.39
CA LEU A 215 -15.80 19.62 -3.18
C LEU A 215 -14.59 20.49 -3.54
N LYS A 216 -14.21 21.37 -2.63
CA LYS A 216 -13.24 22.44 -2.94
C LYS A 216 -11.81 22.09 -2.55
N TYR A 217 -11.62 21.24 -1.52
CA TYR A 217 -10.33 21.02 -0.91
C TYR A 217 -10.03 19.53 -0.70
N SER A 218 -8.76 19.18 -0.73
CA SER A 218 -8.31 17.82 -0.47
C SER A 218 -8.68 17.37 0.94
N ILE A 219 -8.44 18.20 1.94
CA ILE A 219 -8.87 18.01 3.33
C ILE A 219 -9.44 19.32 3.86
N VAL A 220 -10.60 19.26 4.49
CA VAL A 220 -11.19 20.36 5.27
C VAL A 220 -11.14 19.94 6.74
N PRO A 221 -10.24 20.49 7.57
CA PRO A 221 -10.16 20.19 9.00
C PRO A 221 -11.53 20.34 9.68
N GLY A 222 -11.89 19.34 10.49
CA GLY A 222 -13.18 19.27 11.17
C GLY A 222 -14.34 18.75 10.31
N LYS A 223 -14.16 18.60 8.97
CA LYS A 223 -15.25 18.28 8.04
C LYS A 223 -14.88 17.17 7.05
N PRO A 224 -14.91 15.91 7.50
CA PRO A 224 -14.60 14.78 6.63
C PRO A 224 -15.48 14.70 5.38
N GLU A 225 -16.76 15.03 5.48
CA GLU A 225 -17.74 15.03 4.38
C GLU A 225 -17.48 16.09 3.31
N GLU A 226 -16.73 17.15 3.63
CA GLU A 226 -16.29 18.17 2.68
C GLU A 226 -14.88 17.90 2.08
N SER A 227 -14.27 16.75 2.44
CA SER A 227 -12.89 16.42 2.10
C SER A 227 -12.82 15.45 0.92
N ILE A 228 -12.17 15.88 -0.19
CA ILE A 228 -12.00 15.08 -1.42
C ILE A 228 -11.26 13.77 -1.12
N LEU A 229 -10.26 13.80 -0.23
CA LEU A 229 -9.50 12.61 0.17
C LEU A 229 -10.43 11.47 0.60
N LEU A 230 -11.34 11.75 1.54
CA LEU A 230 -12.26 10.75 2.07
C LEU A 230 -13.28 10.30 1.01
N TYR A 231 -13.82 11.23 0.24
CA TYR A 231 -14.74 10.93 -0.85
C TYR A 231 -14.14 9.95 -1.86
N ARG A 232 -12.88 10.17 -2.27
CA ARG A 232 -12.17 9.28 -3.19
C ARG A 232 -11.84 7.91 -2.58
N MET A 233 -11.52 7.86 -1.28
CA MET A 233 -11.31 6.59 -0.57
C MET A 233 -12.58 5.74 -0.50
N GLN A 234 -13.75 6.37 -0.40
CA GLN A 234 -15.06 5.71 -0.33
C GLN A 234 -15.58 5.25 -1.70
N SER A 235 -15.00 5.70 -2.80
CA SER A 235 -15.46 5.31 -4.14
C SER A 235 -14.83 4.01 -4.62
N LEU A 236 -15.59 3.22 -5.40
CA LEU A 236 -15.10 2.10 -6.20
C LEU A 236 -15.18 2.39 -7.71
N ASP A 237 -15.66 3.58 -8.10
CA ASP A 237 -15.65 4.03 -9.50
C ASP A 237 -14.18 4.29 -9.93
N PRO A 238 -13.67 3.61 -10.97
CA PRO A 238 -12.28 3.77 -11.42
C PRO A 238 -11.90 5.21 -11.80
N GLY A 239 -12.87 6.06 -12.17
CA GLY A 239 -12.63 7.49 -12.48
C GLY A 239 -12.69 8.41 -11.26
N ILE A 240 -12.95 7.88 -10.07
CA ILE A 240 -13.10 8.65 -8.83
C ILE A 240 -12.18 8.10 -7.72
N MET A 241 -12.11 6.78 -7.59
CA MET A 241 -11.45 6.12 -6.46
C MET A 241 -9.97 6.49 -6.32
N MET A 242 -9.45 6.44 -5.11
CA MET A 242 -8.02 6.41 -4.77
C MET A 242 -7.72 5.24 -3.83
N PRO A 243 -6.66 4.45 -4.09
CA PRO A 243 -5.84 4.43 -5.32
C PRO A 243 -6.65 4.17 -6.60
N GLU A 244 -6.18 4.70 -7.73
CA GLU A 244 -6.87 4.56 -9.04
C GLU A 244 -6.86 3.13 -9.57
N SER A 245 -5.87 2.36 -9.16
CA SER A 245 -5.71 0.95 -9.52
C SER A 245 -5.31 0.11 -8.30
N GLY A 246 -5.31 -1.22 -8.46
CA GLY A 246 -4.80 -2.15 -7.46
C GLY A 246 -5.75 -2.45 -6.29
N ARG A 247 -6.99 -1.94 -6.30
CA ARG A 247 -8.01 -2.34 -5.31
C ARG A 247 -9.33 -2.72 -5.96
N ALA A 248 -10.06 -3.62 -5.32
CA ALA A 248 -11.40 -4.04 -5.72
C ALA A 248 -12.43 -3.89 -4.58
N LEU A 249 -11.98 -3.57 -3.37
CA LEU A 249 -12.79 -3.39 -2.18
C LEU A 249 -12.49 -2.06 -1.51
N GLN A 250 -13.43 -1.55 -0.73
CA GLN A 250 -13.19 -0.47 0.21
C GLN A 250 -12.51 -1.04 1.46
N HIS A 251 -11.63 -0.24 2.07
CA HIS A 251 -11.06 -0.53 3.38
C HIS A 251 -11.85 0.27 4.42
N SER A 252 -12.94 -0.30 4.90
CA SER A 252 -13.91 0.37 5.78
C SER A 252 -13.26 0.93 7.05
N GLU A 253 -12.40 0.14 7.68
CA GLU A 253 -11.69 0.53 8.90
C GLU A 253 -10.76 1.72 8.69
N ALA A 254 -10.12 1.78 7.54
CA ALA A 254 -9.28 2.92 7.19
C ALA A 254 -10.09 4.17 6.84
N ILE A 255 -11.24 4.01 6.18
CA ILE A 255 -12.18 5.11 5.92
C ILE A 255 -12.66 5.70 7.25
N GLU A 256 -13.00 4.86 8.23
CA GLU A 256 -13.37 5.29 9.57
C GLU A 256 -12.23 6.01 10.29
N LEU A 257 -11.00 5.46 10.22
CA LEU A 257 -9.81 6.07 10.81
C LEU A 257 -9.56 7.47 10.25
N ILE A 258 -9.53 7.61 8.92
CA ILE A 258 -9.25 8.89 8.25
C ILE A 258 -10.40 9.88 8.48
N SER A 259 -11.65 9.41 8.49
CA SER A 259 -12.80 10.26 8.84
C SER A 259 -12.68 10.83 10.26
N LYS A 260 -12.37 9.98 11.25
CA LYS A 260 -12.16 10.41 12.63
C LYS A 260 -10.97 11.37 12.73
N TRP A 261 -9.88 11.09 12.04
CA TRP A 261 -8.70 11.94 12.01
C TRP A 261 -9.05 13.33 11.49
N ILE A 262 -9.67 13.43 10.29
CA ILE A 262 -10.07 14.72 9.70
C ILE A 262 -11.01 15.47 10.63
N LYS A 263 -11.94 14.79 11.32
CA LYS A 263 -12.88 15.40 12.24
C LYS A 263 -12.20 16.04 13.45
N ASN A 264 -11.03 15.53 13.85
CA ASN A 264 -10.28 16.02 15.03
C ASN A 264 -9.14 16.98 14.66
N LEU A 265 -8.98 17.33 13.41
CA LEU A 265 -8.06 18.39 12.96
C LEU A 265 -8.66 19.78 13.32
#